data_520e80958836739ae51df55584a6b273
#
_entry.id   520e80958836739ae51df55584a6b273
#
_cell.length_a   1.000
_cell.length_b   1.000
_cell.length_c   1.000
_cell.angle_alpha   90.00
_cell.angle_beta   90.00
_cell.angle_gamma   90.00
#
_symmetry.space_group_name_H-M   'P 1'
#
loop_
_entity.id
_entity.type
_entity.pdbx_description
1 polymer ?
#
loop_
_entity_poly.entity_id
_entity_poly.type
_entity_poly.pdbx_seq_one_letter_code
_entity_poly.pdbx_strand_id
1 'polypeptide(L)'
;MSKFIVALSILLSFEGFAQFWIQKSSFPGLGRHRSTGCATSHRGYLGLGHHNGAGIDISFKDWWEYDPASDTWTQRADFPVSTHGALAFVVDNCPVVGGGSALSTQFYKFNPSTNSWAPIANCILSNPGDSQAFSINNCGFVYQANQLAKYDPQTDAWSLCAQGPISFATWSCSFAIEGSGFIKSGTQLWEYKPLHDQWIQRASFPGVCTNGSSAFAIEQHGYITCGYVGGLGNVTDQVWSFHPASNTWKQEIEFEGTNRRFPVAFAIHNRGYFGTGTNGINFNDFWQFNPTDNTIGISEHSLEFNVFPNPANEFVSVKSLSFDSKDLTLTIRNIEGREMHHEKLNTNLQTIPLFELPKGVYFLQIADGNHLIYQQKLIKQ
;
A
#
# COMPACT_ATOMS: atom_id res chain seq x y z
N MET A 1 67.63 11.62 10.80
CA MET A 1 66.58 12.16 9.92
C MET A 1 65.43 11.15 9.89
N SER A 2 64.46 11.37 10.73
CA SER A 2 63.30 10.52 10.81
C SER A 2 62.17 11.04 9.84
N LYS A 3 61.76 10.21 8.88
CA LYS A 3 60.68 10.56 7.96
C LYS A 3 59.34 10.17 8.59
N PHE A 4 58.54 11.17 8.95
CA PHE A 4 57.14 10.99 9.28
C PHE A 4 56.32 10.74 7.99
N ILE A 5 55.71 9.57 7.88
CA ILE A 5 54.71 9.28 6.86
C ILE A 5 53.38 9.68 7.47
N VAL A 6 52.78 10.75 6.92
CA VAL A 6 51.40 11.14 7.22
C VAL A 6 50.49 10.30 6.32
N ALA A 7 49.76 9.33 6.89
CA ALA A 7 48.73 8.60 6.19
C ALA A 7 47.48 9.48 6.14
N LEU A 8 47.16 9.97 4.94
CA LEU A 8 45.90 10.68 4.65
C LEU A 8 44.78 9.65 4.48
N SER A 9 43.98 9.44 5.52
CA SER A 9 42.75 8.64 5.43
C SER A 9 41.69 9.46 4.72
N ILE A 10 41.41 9.14 3.47
CA ILE A 10 40.24 9.65 2.73
C ILE A 10 39.00 8.95 3.28
N LEU A 11 38.26 9.66 4.11
CA LEU A 11 36.87 9.28 4.46
C LEU A 11 36.04 9.52 3.20
N LEU A 12 35.77 8.46 2.45
CA LEU A 12 34.70 8.43 1.46
C LEU A 12 33.34 8.44 2.24
N SER A 13 32.75 9.62 2.37
CA SER A 13 31.34 9.73 2.73
C SER A 13 30.53 9.12 1.59
N PHE A 14 30.03 7.92 1.75
CA PHE A 14 28.95 7.42 0.91
C PHE A 14 27.72 8.26 1.25
N GLU A 15 27.43 9.25 0.42
CA GLU A 15 26.10 9.83 0.36
C GLU A 15 25.18 8.72 -0.18
N GLY A 16 24.46 8.07 0.72
CA GLY A 16 23.44 7.12 0.35
C GLY A 16 22.33 7.88 -0.38
N PHE A 17 22.31 7.83 -1.72
CA PHE A 17 21.15 8.28 -2.48
C PHE A 17 19.94 7.49 -2.00
N ALA A 18 18.88 8.18 -1.63
CA ALA A 18 17.61 7.53 -1.30
C ALA A 18 17.15 6.70 -2.52
N GLN A 19 17.15 5.39 -2.37
CA GLN A 19 16.74 4.49 -3.44
C GLN A 19 15.22 4.44 -3.45
N PHE A 20 14.61 4.90 -4.53
CA PHE A 20 13.15 4.96 -4.70
C PHE A 20 12.53 3.57 -4.89
N TRP A 21 13.18 2.74 -5.70
CA TRP A 21 12.78 1.37 -5.95
C TRP A 21 13.81 0.41 -5.39
N ILE A 22 13.35 -0.56 -4.61
CA ILE A 22 14.19 -1.60 -4.02
C ILE A 22 13.65 -2.94 -4.47
N GLN A 23 14.47 -3.71 -5.17
CA GLN A 23 14.08 -5.08 -5.50
C GLN A 23 14.03 -5.92 -4.24
N LYS A 24 12.93 -6.63 -4.04
CA LYS A 24 12.64 -7.50 -2.90
C LYS A 24 12.73 -8.97 -3.33
N SER A 25 12.56 -9.88 -2.37
CA SER A 25 12.44 -11.30 -2.66
C SER A 25 11.35 -11.56 -3.68
N SER A 26 11.72 -12.17 -4.80
CA SER A 26 10.78 -12.44 -5.89
C SER A 26 9.60 -13.28 -5.41
N PHE A 27 8.44 -13.06 -6.01
CA PHE A 27 7.27 -13.90 -5.80
C PHE A 27 7.60 -15.37 -6.15
N PRO A 28 7.37 -16.33 -5.25
CA PRO A 28 7.82 -17.71 -5.43
C PRO A 28 7.09 -18.47 -6.54
N GLY A 29 5.90 -17.99 -6.91
CA GLY A 29 5.12 -18.60 -7.99
C GLY A 29 5.70 -18.32 -9.37
N LEU A 30 5.23 -19.07 -10.36
CA LEU A 30 5.61 -18.86 -11.76
C LEU A 30 5.24 -17.43 -12.20
N GLY A 31 6.09 -16.82 -13.05
CA GLY A 31 5.83 -15.50 -13.63
C GLY A 31 4.45 -15.44 -14.29
N ARG A 32 3.67 -14.38 -14.01
CA ARG A 32 2.26 -14.30 -14.38
C ARG A 32 1.76 -12.87 -14.48
N HIS A 33 0.61 -12.68 -15.08
CA HIS A 33 -0.10 -11.40 -15.15
C HIS A 33 -1.57 -11.55 -14.74
N ARG A 34 -2.29 -10.41 -14.56
CA ARG A 34 -3.69 -10.40 -14.09
C ARG A 34 -3.85 -11.21 -12.80
N SER A 35 -2.81 -11.16 -11.96
CA SER A 35 -2.82 -11.70 -10.61
C SER A 35 -3.68 -10.80 -9.72
N THR A 36 -4.04 -11.32 -8.56
CA THR A 36 -4.79 -10.62 -7.55
C THR A 36 -3.90 -10.33 -6.37
N GLY A 37 -3.98 -9.12 -5.83
CA GLY A 37 -3.23 -8.76 -4.62
C GLY A 37 -3.91 -7.67 -3.82
N CYS A 38 -3.63 -7.68 -2.53
CA CYS A 38 -4.07 -6.67 -1.57
C CYS A 38 -3.14 -6.67 -0.37
N ALA A 39 -3.32 -5.71 0.54
CA ALA A 39 -2.59 -5.70 1.80
C ALA A 39 -3.54 -5.51 2.98
N THR A 40 -3.25 -6.19 4.06
CA THR A 40 -3.75 -5.91 5.41
C THR A 40 -2.83 -4.89 6.07
N SER A 41 -3.05 -4.58 7.34
CA SER A 41 -2.24 -3.58 8.06
C SER A 41 -0.73 -3.89 8.04
N HIS A 42 -0.33 -5.18 8.03
CA HIS A 42 1.07 -5.57 8.18
C HIS A 42 1.56 -6.61 7.16
N ARG A 43 0.71 -7.11 6.30
CA ARG A 43 1.03 -8.20 5.36
C ARG A 43 0.51 -7.91 3.97
N GLY A 44 1.30 -8.22 2.96
CA GLY A 44 0.86 -8.25 1.57
C GLY A 44 0.35 -9.64 1.19
N TYR A 45 -0.57 -9.68 0.27
CA TYR A 45 -1.09 -10.93 -0.30
C TYR A 45 -1.08 -10.85 -1.81
N LEU A 46 -0.65 -11.94 -2.45
CA LEU A 46 -0.62 -12.07 -3.90
C LEU A 46 -0.84 -13.53 -4.30
N GLY A 47 -1.58 -13.72 -5.38
CA GLY A 47 -1.83 -15.06 -5.93
C GLY A 47 -2.67 -15.01 -7.19
N LEU A 48 -3.20 -16.17 -7.57
CA LEU A 48 -4.02 -16.31 -8.76
C LEU A 48 -3.29 -15.82 -10.02
N GLY A 49 -4.05 -15.44 -11.06
CA GLY A 49 -3.46 -14.87 -12.27
C GLY A 49 -3.27 -15.88 -13.38
N HIS A 50 -2.64 -15.43 -14.44
CA HIS A 50 -2.54 -16.13 -15.72
C HIS A 50 -1.09 -16.18 -16.20
N HIS A 51 -0.65 -17.33 -16.63
CA HIS A 51 0.59 -17.50 -17.38
C HIS A 51 0.25 -18.02 -18.76
N ASN A 52 0.66 -17.29 -19.77
CA ASN A 52 0.57 -17.72 -21.16
C ASN A 52 1.90 -17.48 -21.87
N GLY A 53 2.19 -18.30 -22.86
CA GLY A 53 3.42 -18.26 -23.64
C GLY A 53 4.17 -19.59 -23.66
N ALA A 54 5.03 -19.80 -24.64
CA ALA A 54 5.80 -21.03 -24.83
C ALA A 54 4.96 -22.33 -24.82
N GLY A 55 3.68 -22.26 -25.28
CA GLY A 55 2.76 -23.39 -25.27
C GLY A 55 2.07 -23.68 -23.95
N ILE A 56 2.25 -22.83 -22.95
CA ILE A 56 1.56 -22.89 -21.64
C ILE A 56 0.43 -21.88 -21.65
N ASP A 57 -0.74 -22.27 -21.14
CA ASP A 57 -1.91 -21.41 -20.95
C ASP A 57 -2.64 -21.89 -19.69
N ILE A 58 -2.30 -21.31 -18.53
CA ILE A 58 -2.81 -21.77 -17.23
C ILE A 58 -3.22 -20.60 -16.34
N SER A 59 -4.30 -20.81 -15.59
CA SER A 59 -4.69 -19.96 -14.46
C SER A 59 -4.33 -20.63 -13.15
N PHE A 60 -3.96 -19.82 -12.15
CA PHE A 60 -3.49 -20.30 -10.86
C PHE A 60 -4.57 -20.17 -9.78
N LYS A 61 -4.36 -20.87 -8.65
CA LYS A 61 -5.16 -20.77 -7.43
C LYS A 61 -4.31 -20.60 -6.18
N ASP A 62 -2.97 -20.60 -6.31
CA ASP A 62 -2.04 -20.40 -5.22
C ASP A 62 -2.25 -19.01 -4.59
N TRP A 63 -2.06 -18.93 -3.27
CA TRP A 63 -2.18 -17.72 -2.49
C TRP A 63 -0.97 -17.59 -1.57
N TRP A 64 -0.36 -16.42 -1.54
CA TRP A 64 0.89 -16.18 -0.83
C TRP A 64 0.78 -14.94 0.03
N GLU A 65 1.37 -15.00 1.21
CA GLU A 65 1.53 -13.89 2.13
C GLU A 65 2.96 -13.40 2.12
N TYR A 66 3.14 -12.10 2.00
CA TYR A 66 4.42 -11.41 2.07
C TYR A 66 4.59 -10.71 3.40
N ASP A 67 5.72 -10.96 4.07
CA ASP A 67 6.16 -10.25 5.27
C ASP A 67 7.23 -9.22 4.89
N PRO A 68 6.91 -7.90 4.95
CA PRO A 68 7.87 -6.86 4.60
C PRO A 68 9.04 -6.72 5.59
N ALA A 69 8.86 -7.17 6.85
CA ALA A 69 9.90 -7.06 7.87
C ALA A 69 11.05 -8.06 7.63
N SER A 70 10.71 -9.27 7.22
CA SER A 70 11.68 -10.34 6.92
C SER A 70 12.00 -10.48 5.43
N ASP A 71 11.28 -9.77 4.55
CA ASP A 71 11.36 -9.92 3.09
C ASP A 71 11.14 -11.37 2.65
N THR A 72 10.11 -12.02 3.18
CA THR A 72 9.82 -13.43 2.91
C THR A 72 8.39 -13.66 2.46
N TRP A 73 8.20 -14.72 1.66
CA TRP A 73 6.92 -15.19 1.21
C TRP A 73 6.56 -16.51 1.92
N THR A 74 5.31 -16.64 2.33
CA THR A 74 4.75 -17.87 2.89
C THR A 74 3.54 -18.29 2.07
N GLN A 75 3.54 -19.53 1.57
CA GLN A 75 2.37 -20.07 0.90
C GLN A 75 1.25 -20.30 1.92
N ARG A 76 0.07 -19.81 1.57
CA ARG A 76 -1.16 -19.98 2.34
C ARG A 76 -2.08 -20.97 1.63
N ALA A 77 -3.24 -21.25 2.23
CA ALA A 77 -4.23 -22.12 1.62
C ALA A 77 -4.60 -21.63 0.22
N ASP A 78 -4.58 -22.52 -0.74
CA ASP A 78 -5.00 -22.25 -2.10
C ASP A 78 -6.41 -21.65 -2.15
N PHE A 79 -6.62 -20.71 -3.05
CA PHE A 79 -7.96 -20.20 -3.36
C PHE A 79 -8.84 -21.32 -3.93
N PRO A 80 -10.15 -21.33 -3.66
CA PRO A 80 -11.01 -22.46 -4.07
C PRO A 80 -10.99 -22.82 -5.55
N VAL A 81 -10.72 -21.84 -6.42
CA VAL A 81 -10.82 -22.01 -7.89
C VAL A 81 -9.62 -21.37 -8.59
N SER A 82 -9.06 -22.05 -9.61
CA SER A 82 -8.06 -21.42 -10.49
C SER A 82 -8.70 -20.33 -11.33
N THR A 83 -8.18 -19.10 -11.26
CA THR A 83 -8.75 -17.94 -11.94
C THR A 83 -7.72 -16.84 -12.17
N HIS A 84 -8.03 -15.90 -13.04
CA HIS A 84 -7.27 -14.66 -13.25
C HIS A 84 -8.20 -13.46 -13.39
N GLY A 85 -7.67 -12.26 -13.20
CA GLY A 85 -8.46 -11.04 -13.24
C GLY A 85 -9.49 -10.98 -12.10
N ALA A 86 -9.26 -11.72 -11.01
CA ALA A 86 -10.07 -11.63 -9.82
C ALA A 86 -9.78 -10.31 -9.09
N LEU A 87 -10.79 -9.81 -8.39
CA LEU A 87 -10.73 -8.58 -7.61
C LEU A 87 -10.40 -8.89 -6.15
N ALA A 88 -9.77 -7.93 -5.47
CA ALA A 88 -9.53 -8.02 -4.03
C ALA A 88 -9.85 -6.71 -3.33
N PHE A 89 -10.37 -6.83 -2.12
CA PHE A 89 -10.51 -5.77 -1.14
C PHE A 89 -10.30 -6.34 0.26
N VAL A 90 -10.15 -5.50 1.26
CA VAL A 90 -9.89 -5.94 2.64
C VAL A 90 -10.99 -5.43 3.56
N VAL A 91 -11.55 -6.34 4.37
CA VAL A 91 -12.50 -6.03 5.46
C VAL A 91 -12.11 -6.84 6.70
N ASP A 92 -12.25 -6.26 7.88
CA ASP A 92 -11.84 -6.87 9.17
C ASP A 92 -10.38 -7.36 9.14
N ASN A 93 -9.50 -6.60 8.47
CA ASN A 93 -8.10 -6.98 8.25
C ASN A 93 -7.91 -8.36 7.57
N CYS A 94 -8.89 -8.79 6.79
CA CYS A 94 -8.90 -10.04 6.04
C CYS A 94 -9.08 -9.76 4.54
N PRO A 95 -8.27 -10.37 3.65
CA PRO A 95 -8.50 -10.33 2.21
C PRO A 95 -9.85 -10.92 1.83
N VAL A 96 -10.57 -10.24 0.94
CA VAL A 96 -11.74 -10.77 0.23
C VAL A 96 -11.44 -10.80 -1.24
N VAL A 97 -11.60 -11.94 -1.88
CA VAL A 97 -11.23 -12.17 -3.27
C VAL A 97 -12.41 -12.80 -4.01
N GLY A 98 -12.67 -12.34 -5.23
CA GLY A 98 -13.76 -12.92 -6.04
C GLY A 98 -13.84 -12.34 -7.44
N GLY A 99 -14.86 -12.74 -8.20
CA GLY A 99 -14.93 -12.45 -9.61
C GLY A 99 -13.81 -13.13 -10.39
N GLY A 100 -13.42 -12.58 -11.53
CA GLY A 100 -12.39 -13.17 -12.38
C GLY A 100 -12.94 -14.15 -13.41
N SER A 101 -12.06 -14.77 -14.16
CA SER A 101 -12.41 -15.56 -15.35
C SER A 101 -13.23 -16.83 -15.06
N ALA A 102 -13.12 -17.39 -13.85
CA ALA A 102 -13.78 -18.63 -13.46
C ALA A 102 -14.92 -18.44 -12.45
N LEU A 103 -15.14 -17.20 -11.99
CA LEU A 103 -16.14 -16.86 -10.97
C LEU A 103 -17.07 -15.79 -11.54
N SER A 104 -18.36 -15.97 -11.38
CA SER A 104 -19.36 -14.98 -11.81
C SER A 104 -19.60 -13.93 -10.73
N THR A 105 -20.18 -14.36 -9.59
CA THR A 105 -20.57 -13.47 -8.49
C THR A 105 -19.96 -13.88 -7.16
N GLN A 106 -19.26 -15.02 -7.12
CA GLN A 106 -18.72 -15.57 -5.88
C GLN A 106 -17.51 -14.78 -5.40
N PHE A 107 -17.50 -14.49 -4.10
CA PHE A 107 -16.40 -13.94 -3.35
C PHE A 107 -16.12 -14.78 -2.12
N TYR A 108 -14.86 -14.81 -1.69
CA TYR A 108 -14.40 -15.57 -0.54
C TYR A 108 -13.54 -14.68 0.35
N LYS A 109 -13.72 -14.78 1.66
CA LYS A 109 -12.92 -14.12 2.67
C LYS A 109 -11.83 -15.07 3.15
N PHE A 110 -10.58 -14.64 3.11
CA PHE A 110 -9.44 -15.36 3.67
C PHE A 110 -9.25 -14.99 5.13
N ASN A 111 -9.18 -15.98 6.00
CA ASN A 111 -8.82 -15.79 7.40
C ASN A 111 -7.33 -16.14 7.60
N PRO A 112 -6.45 -15.15 7.84
CA PRO A 112 -5.02 -15.41 8.04
C PRO A 112 -4.71 -16.29 9.26
N SER A 113 -5.51 -16.18 10.33
CA SER A 113 -5.27 -16.93 11.58
C SER A 113 -5.56 -18.42 11.45
N THR A 114 -6.60 -18.78 10.70
CA THR A 114 -6.97 -20.18 10.46
C THR A 114 -6.41 -20.73 9.15
N ASN A 115 -5.80 -19.86 8.32
CA ASN A 115 -5.31 -20.18 6.99
C ASN A 115 -6.38 -20.87 6.13
N SER A 116 -7.56 -20.27 6.05
CA SER A 116 -8.70 -20.87 5.33
C SER A 116 -9.56 -19.83 4.63
N TRP A 117 -10.25 -20.27 3.58
CA TRP A 117 -11.21 -19.50 2.80
C TRP A 117 -12.64 -19.84 3.22
N ALA A 118 -13.49 -18.83 3.35
CA ALA A 118 -14.93 -19.00 3.54
C ALA A 118 -15.69 -18.17 2.50
N PRO A 119 -16.77 -18.70 1.90
CA PRO A 119 -17.62 -17.91 1.02
C PRO A 119 -18.30 -16.78 1.81
N ILE A 120 -18.52 -15.67 1.15
CA ILE A 120 -19.41 -14.58 1.61
C ILE A 120 -20.60 -14.47 0.67
N ALA A 121 -21.53 -13.57 0.97
CA ALA A 121 -22.69 -13.31 0.09
C ALA A 121 -22.22 -13.04 -1.35
N ASN A 122 -22.94 -13.57 -2.32
CA ASN A 122 -22.66 -13.35 -3.73
C ASN A 122 -22.81 -11.87 -4.10
N CYS A 123 -21.83 -11.37 -4.87
CA CYS A 123 -21.88 -10.01 -5.40
C CYS A 123 -23.11 -9.84 -6.30
N ILE A 124 -23.76 -8.69 -6.20
CA ILE A 124 -24.93 -8.34 -7.03
C ILE A 124 -24.58 -7.91 -8.45
N LEU A 125 -23.28 -7.68 -8.73
CA LEU A 125 -22.80 -7.40 -10.09
C LEU A 125 -22.41 -8.72 -10.76
N SER A 126 -22.80 -8.88 -12.02
CA SER A 126 -22.50 -10.09 -12.80
C SER A 126 -21.14 -10.01 -13.44
N ASN A 127 -20.30 -11.04 -13.25
CA ASN A 127 -18.97 -11.17 -13.87
C ASN A 127 -18.05 -9.94 -13.67
N PRO A 128 -17.77 -9.51 -12.43
CA PRO A 128 -16.98 -8.31 -12.18
C PRO A 128 -15.48 -8.47 -12.44
N GLY A 129 -15.04 -9.58 -13.00
CA GLY A 129 -13.63 -9.82 -13.29
C GLY A 129 -12.98 -8.74 -14.16
N ASP A 130 -11.69 -8.48 -13.93
CA ASP A 130 -10.89 -7.42 -14.56
C ASP A 130 -11.44 -5.99 -14.36
N SER A 131 -12.42 -5.81 -13.50
CA SER A 131 -12.98 -4.52 -13.09
C SER A 131 -12.20 -3.91 -11.92
N GLN A 132 -12.82 -3.09 -11.07
CA GLN A 132 -12.12 -2.39 -10.01
C GLN A 132 -12.68 -2.73 -8.64
N ALA A 133 -11.79 -2.84 -7.64
CA ALA A 133 -12.20 -3.00 -6.26
C ALA A 133 -11.29 -2.21 -5.32
N PHE A 134 -11.85 -1.73 -4.22
CA PHE A 134 -11.15 -1.01 -3.16
C PHE A 134 -11.88 -1.14 -1.83
N SER A 135 -11.22 -0.76 -0.75
CA SER A 135 -11.79 -0.76 0.61
C SER A 135 -11.92 0.67 1.12
N ILE A 136 -13.05 0.99 1.75
CA ILE A 136 -13.25 2.26 2.46
C ILE A 136 -14.01 1.96 3.75
N ASN A 137 -13.49 2.44 4.89
CA ASN A 137 -14.15 2.36 6.20
C ASN A 137 -14.66 0.94 6.53
N ASN A 138 -13.80 -0.05 6.34
CA ASN A 138 -14.10 -1.47 6.57
C ASN A 138 -15.23 -2.06 5.69
N CYS A 139 -15.57 -1.41 4.59
CA CYS A 139 -16.47 -1.94 3.56
C CYS A 139 -15.70 -2.20 2.27
N GLY A 140 -16.08 -3.25 1.54
CA GLY A 140 -15.56 -3.53 0.21
C GLY A 140 -16.41 -2.82 -0.86
N PHE A 141 -15.76 -2.36 -1.92
CA PHE A 141 -16.42 -1.77 -3.07
C PHE A 141 -15.96 -2.42 -4.35
N VAL A 142 -16.90 -2.74 -5.23
CA VAL A 142 -16.65 -3.30 -6.56
C VAL A 142 -17.35 -2.45 -7.60
N TYR A 143 -16.59 -1.98 -8.59
CA TYR A 143 -17.09 -1.14 -9.68
C TYR A 143 -17.01 -1.87 -11.01
N GLN A 144 -18.11 -1.98 -11.71
CA GLN A 144 -18.22 -2.60 -13.02
C GLN A 144 -19.27 -1.88 -13.87
N ALA A 145 -18.94 -1.57 -15.12
CA ALA A 145 -19.89 -1.07 -16.12
C ALA A 145 -20.84 0.00 -15.58
N ASN A 146 -20.31 1.07 -15.00
CA ASN A 146 -21.01 2.18 -14.35
C ASN A 146 -21.81 1.83 -13.07
N GLN A 147 -21.74 0.63 -12.58
CA GLN A 147 -22.36 0.24 -11.30
C GLN A 147 -21.31 0.11 -10.22
N LEU A 148 -21.61 0.63 -9.03
CA LEU A 148 -20.83 0.47 -7.82
C LEU A 148 -21.62 -0.35 -6.82
N ALA A 149 -21.09 -1.49 -6.40
CA ALA A 149 -21.63 -2.31 -5.33
C ALA A 149 -20.77 -2.18 -4.07
N LYS A 150 -21.41 -2.01 -2.93
CA LYS A 150 -20.81 -1.98 -1.60
C LYS A 150 -21.09 -3.28 -0.87
N TYR A 151 -20.07 -3.91 -0.32
CA TYR A 151 -20.16 -5.03 0.61
C TYR A 151 -19.99 -4.54 2.05
N ASP A 152 -20.94 -4.92 2.91
CA ASP A 152 -20.90 -4.66 4.33
C ASP A 152 -20.62 -5.98 5.09
N PRO A 153 -19.45 -6.12 5.75
CA PRO A 153 -19.10 -7.34 6.46
C PRO A 153 -19.91 -7.58 7.72
N GLN A 154 -20.59 -6.56 8.28
CA GLN A 154 -21.43 -6.70 9.48
C GLN A 154 -22.72 -7.45 9.19
N THR A 155 -23.24 -7.29 7.98
CA THR A 155 -24.51 -7.90 7.56
C THR A 155 -24.32 -9.03 6.55
N ASP A 156 -23.08 -9.26 6.08
CA ASP A 156 -22.75 -10.13 4.96
C ASP A 156 -23.66 -9.85 3.75
N ALA A 157 -23.77 -8.59 3.35
CA ALA A 157 -24.68 -8.18 2.29
C ALA A 157 -24.07 -7.16 1.33
N TRP A 158 -24.56 -7.19 0.10
CA TRP A 158 -24.23 -6.22 -0.95
C TRP A 158 -25.38 -5.25 -1.18
N SER A 159 -25.04 -4.01 -1.47
CA SER A 159 -25.98 -2.95 -1.87
C SER A 159 -25.42 -2.15 -3.04
N LEU A 160 -26.33 -1.62 -3.90
CA LEU A 160 -25.91 -0.66 -4.93
C LEU A 160 -25.72 0.72 -4.34
N CYS A 161 -24.69 1.40 -4.81
CA CYS A 161 -24.41 2.82 -4.60
C CYS A 161 -24.81 3.64 -5.84
N ALA A 162 -24.59 4.96 -5.78
CA ALA A 162 -24.80 5.84 -6.91
C ALA A 162 -24.08 5.35 -8.17
N GLN A 163 -24.79 5.41 -9.28
CA GLN A 163 -24.25 5.03 -10.59
C GLN A 163 -23.02 5.86 -10.92
N GLY A 164 -21.96 5.17 -11.31
CA GLY A 164 -20.68 5.79 -11.65
C GLY A 164 -20.61 6.30 -13.08
N PRO A 165 -19.70 7.20 -13.36
CA PRO A 165 -19.59 7.86 -14.66
C PRO A 165 -18.81 7.06 -15.71
N ILE A 166 -18.12 5.98 -15.34
CA ILE A 166 -17.25 5.22 -16.23
C ILE A 166 -18.01 3.99 -16.74
N SER A 167 -18.35 3.99 -18.02
CA SER A 167 -19.05 2.85 -18.65
C SER A 167 -18.13 1.65 -18.88
N PHE A 168 -16.82 1.86 -18.95
CA PHE A 168 -15.84 0.82 -19.24
C PHE A 168 -14.66 0.93 -18.26
N ALA A 169 -14.69 0.13 -17.21
CA ALA A 169 -13.66 0.11 -16.17
C ALA A 169 -12.74 -1.13 -16.24
N THR A 170 -12.89 -1.97 -17.26
CA THR A 170 -12.05 -3.15 -17.47
C THR A 170 -10.59 -2.72 -17.67
N TRP A 171 -9.68 -3.36 -16.91
CA TRP A 171 -8.26 -3.06 -16.91
C TRP A 171 -7.88 -1.62 -16.50
N SER A 172 -8.81 -0.89 -15.92
CA SER A 172 -8.56 0.37 -15.24
C SER A 172 -7.73 0.14 -13.96
N CYS A 173 -7.50 1.16 -13.17
CA CYS A 173 -6.92 0.99 -11.83
C CYS A 173 -7.66 1.83 -10.79
N SER A 174 -7.60 1.41 -9.53
CA SER A 174 -8.29 2.05 -8.43
C SER A 174 -7.44 2.08 -7.16
N PHE A 175 -7.69 3.05 -6.31
CA PHE A 175 -7.10 3.19 -4.99
C PHE A 175 -8.08 3.91 -4.05
N ALA A 176 -7.81 3.88 -2.75
CA ALA A 176 -8.61 4.59 -1.76
C ALA A 176 -7.73 5.47 -0.87
N ILE A 177 -8.18 6.69 -0.60
CA ILE A 177 -7.51 7.68 0.26
C ILE A 177 -8.57 8.38 1.11
N GLU A 178 -8.31 8.54 2.40
CA GLU A 178 -9.10 9.39 3.33
C GLU A 178 -10.62 9.18 3.23
N GLY A 179 -11.02 7.91 3.15
CA GLY A 179 -12.43 7.56 3.09
C GLY A 179 -13.11 7.79 1.73
N SER A 180 -12.34 8.02 0.67
CA SER A 180 -12.80 8.13 -0.70
C SER A 180 -12.19 7.05 -1.58
N GLY A 181 -12.93 6.57 -2.59
CA GLY A 181 -12.43 5.67 -3.61
C GLY A 181 -12.14 6.42 -4.90
N PHE A 182 -11.08 6.05 -5.58
CA PHE A 182 -10.66 6.67 -6.85
C PHE A 182 -10.56 5.62 -7.94
N ILE A 183 -11.10 5.92 -9.12
CA ILE A 183 -11.00 5.07 -10.31
C ILE A 183 -10.43 5.89 -11.46
N LYS A 184 -9.32 5.42 -12.03
CA LYS A 184 -8.73 5.98 -13.25
C LYS A 184 -9.05 5.08 -14.44
N SER A 185 -9.68 5.63 -15.47
CA SER A 185 -9.94 4.98 -16.75
C SER A 185 -9.60 5.90 -17.92
N GLY A 186 -8.73 5.44 -18.82
CA GLY A 186 -8.13 6.32 -19.82
C GLY A 186 -7.42 7.49 -19.16
N THR A 187 -7.79 8.72 -19.52
CA THR A 187 -7.28 9.94 -18.87
C THR A 187 -8.19 10.46 -17.76
N GLN A 188 -9.35 9.83 -17.54
CA GLN A 188 -10.30 10.29 -16.53
C GLN A 188 -9.91 9.76 -15.14
N LEU A 189 -10.00 10.61 -14.13
CA LEU A 189 -9.98 10.24 -12.73
C LEU A 189 -11.28 10.66 -12.07
N TRP A 190 -11.92 9.73 -11.38
CA TRP A 190 -13.15 9.95 -10.65
C TRP A 190 -13.01 9.55 -9.21
N GLU A 191 -13.50 10.39 -8.30
CA GLU A 191 -13.57 10.15 -6.87
C GLU A 191 -15.00 9.81 -6.47
N TYR A 192 -15.17 8.74 -5.71
CA TYR A 192 -16.40 8.38 -5.04
C TYR A 192 -16.35 8.78 -3.56
N LYS A 193 -17.34 9.54 -3.13
CA LYS A 193 -17.55 9.98 -1.75
C LYS A 193 -18.66 9.16 -1.09
N PRO A 194 -18.37 8.13 -0.28
CA PRO A 194 -19.41 7.27 0.31
C PRO A 194 -20.37 8.01 1.22
N LEU A 195 -19.91 9.04 1.94
CA LEU A 195 -20.74 9.83 2.85
C LEU A 195 -21.93 10.51 2.16
N HIS A 196 -21.74 10.89 0.89
CA HIS A 196 -22.74 11.61 0.09
C HIS A 196 -23.29 10.75 -1.05
N ASP A 197 -22.78 9.53 -1.21
CA ASP A 197 -23.07 8.65 -2.34
C ASP A 197 -22.94 9.37 -3.70
N GLN A 198 -21.79 10.05 -3.92
CA GLN A 198 -21.57 10.93 -5.06
C GLN A 198 -20.21 10.70 -5.73
N TRP A 199 -20.19 10.94 -7.04
CA TRP A 199 -18.99 10.93 -7.87
C TRP A 199 -18.55 12.35 -8.21
N ILE A 200 -17.25 12.62 -8.11
CA ILE A 200 -16.62 13.90 -8.42
C ILE A 200 -15.50 13.66 -9.43
N GLN A 201 -15.56 14.37 -10.56
CA GLN A 201 -14.47 14.34 -11.53
C GLN A 201 -13.26 15.10 -10.97
N ARG A 202 -12.10 14.48 -11.06
CA ARG A 202 -10.83 15.05 -10.65
C ARG A 202 -9.97 15.45 -11.84
N ALA A 203 -8.82 16.09 -11.60
CA ALA A 203 -7.87 16.46 -12.64
C ALA A 203 -7.53 15.26 -13.52
N SER A 204 -7.57 15.47 -14.82
CA SER A 204 -7.26 14.42 -15.80
C SER A 204 -5.86 13.88 -15.61
N PHE A 205 -5.70 12.57 -15.73
CA PHE A 205 -4.41 11.89 -15.66
C PHE A 205 -3.51 12.32 -16.81
N PRO A 206 -2.32 12.86 -16.55
CA PRO A 206 -1.44 13.40 -17.60
C PRO A 206 -0.50 12.38 -18.22
N GLY A 207 -0.38 11.17 -17.61
CA GLY A 207 0.54 10.14 -18.09
C GLY A 207 0.05 9.44 -19.36
N VAL A 208 0.93 8.64 -19.95
CA VAL A 208 0.68 8.00 -21.26
C VAL A 208 -0.08 6.69 -21.18
N CYS A 209 -0.18 6.06 -19.99
CA CYS A 209 -0.86 4.78 -19.88
C CYS A 209 -2.38 4.91 -19.96
N THR A 210 -2.99 4.10 -20.83
CA THR A 210 -4.44 4.09 -21.02
C THR A 210 -5.14 3.13 -20.06
N ASN A 211 -4.65 1.90 -19.94
CA ASN A 211 -5.18 0.84 -19.08
C ASN A 211 -4.09 -0.19 -18.71
N GLY A 212 -4.43 -1.23 -17.96
CA GLY A 212 -3.48 -2.27 -17.51
C GLY A 212 -2.43 -1.78 -16.53
N SER A 213 -2.63 -0.59 -15.95
CA SER A 213 -1.83 -0.04 -14.86
C SER A 213 -2.23 -0.68 -13.53
N SER A 214 -1.35 -0.56 -12.54
CA SER A 214 -1.71 -0.81 -11.14
C SER A 214 -1.66 0.48 -10.34
N ALA A 215 -2.40 0.48 -9.22
CA ALA A 215 -2.44 1.62 -8.32
C ALA A 215 -2.41 1.18 -6.86
N PHE A 216 -1.91 2.05 -6.01
CA PHE A 216 -1.90 1.94 -4.57
C PHE A 216 -1.93 3.33 -3.94
N ALA A 217 -2.21 3.42 -2.65
CA ALA A 217 -2.19 4.68 -1.92
C ALA A 217 -1.20 4.61 -0.77
N ILE A 218 -0.42 5.68 -0.59
CA ILE A 218 0.45 5.89 0.56
C ILE A 218 0.10 7.25 1.13
N GLU A 219 -0.28 7.29 2.41
CA GLU A 219 -0.70 8.51 3.09
C GLU A 219 -1.80 9.24 2.29
N GLN A 220 -1.55 10.47 1.90
CA GLN A 220 -2.51 11.31 1.16
C GLN A 220 -2.32 11.27 -0.36
N HIS A 221 -1.54 10.32 -0.90
CA HIS A 221 -1.25 10.23 -2.32
C HIS A 221 -1.69 8.89 -2.90
N GLY A 222 -2.37 8.93 -4.05
CA GLY A 222 -2.60 7.77 -4.90
C GLY A 222 -1.51 7.66 -5.96
N TYR A 223 -0.94 6.48 -6.13
CA TYR A 223 0.12 6.22 -7.10
C TYR A 223 -0.41 5.32 -8.21
N ILE A 224 -0.06 5.67 -9.46
CA ILE A 224 -0.38 4.86 -10.65
C ILE A 224 0.94 4.55 -11.35
N THR A 225 1.14 3.28 -11.69
CA THR A 225 2.40 2.82 -12.28
C THR A 225 2.19 1.88 -13.45
N CYS A 226 3.06 2.01 -14.45
CA CYS A 226 3.11 1.14 -15.64
C CYS A 226 1.83 1.16 -16.48
N GLY A 227 1.62 0.13 -17.29
CA GLY A 227 0.42 -0.06 -18.10
C GLY A 227 0.66 0.08 -19.61
N TYR A 228 -0.42 -0.05 -20.38
CA TYR A 228 -0.41 0.10 -21.83
C TYR A 228 -0.25 1.54 -22.29
N VAL A 229 0.44 1.73 -23.41
CA VAL A 229 0.55 2.98 -24.15
C VAL A 229 -0.09 2.82 -25.52
N GLY A 230 -1.26 3.42 -25.73
CA GLY A 230 -1.87 3.60 -27.05
C GLY A 230 -2.27 2.35 -27.83
N GLY A 231 -2.04 1.14 -27.35
CA GLY A 231 -2.39 -0.08 -28.07
C GLY A 231 -1.69 -1.33 -27.52
N LEU A 232 -2.09 -2.50 -27.99
CA LEU A 232 -1.54 -3.77 -27.55
C LEU A 232 -0.05 -3.87 -27.88
N GLY A 233 0.80 -4.04 -26.87
CA GLY A 233 2.23 -4.31 -26.98
C GLY A 233 3.14 -3.24 -26.41
N ASN A 234 2.78 -1.97 -26.47
CA ASN A 234 3.57 -0.91 -25.88
C ASN A 234 3.21 -0.73 -24.40
N VAL A 235 4.21 -0.65 -23.55
CA VAL A 235 4.08 -0.48 -22.09
C VAL A 235 5.00 0.64 -21.60
N THR A 236 4.62 1.26 -20.51
CA THR A 236 5.39 2.35 -19.88
C THR A 236 5.90 1.93 -18.50
N ASP A 237 6.92 2.59 -18.03
CA ASP A 237 7.50 2.57 -16.69
C ASP A 237 7.14 3.80 -15.87
N GLN A 238 6.36 4.72 -16.43
CA GLN A 238 5.95 5.93 -15.73
C GLN A 238 5.25 5.62 -14.41
N VAL A 239 5.57 6.46 -13.42
CA VAL A 239 4.93 6.50 -12.11
C VAL A 239 4.39 7.91 -11.88
N TRP A 240 3.14 8.00 -11.47
CA TRP A 240 2.47 9.26 -11.20
C TRP A 240 1.82 9.22 -9.83
N SER A 241 1.94 10.30 -9.07
CA SER A 241 1.19 10.51 -7.84
C SER A 241 0.09 11.54 -8.02
N PHE A 242 -1.04 11.32 -7.35
CA PHE A 242 -2.18 12.22 -7.29
C PHE A 242 -2.41 12.65 -5.84
N HIS A 243 -2.51 13.96 -5.61
CA HIS A 243 -2.85 14.52 -4.31
C HIS A 243 -4.29 15.09 -4.34
N PRO A 244 -5.26 14.49 -3.64
CA PRO A 244 -6.67 14.88 -3.71
C PRO A 244 -6.96 16.30 -3.24
N ALA A 245 -6.30 16.77 -2.17
CA ALA A 245 -6.56 18.09 -1.60
C ALA A 245 -6.21 19.23 -2.56
N SER A 246 -5.08 19.15 -3.28
CA SER A 246 -4.69 20.10 -4.31
C SER A 246 -5.28 19.78 -5.68
N ASN A 247 -5.83 18.58 -5.88
CA ASN A 247 -6.33 18.07 -7.16
C ASN A 247 -5.25 18.12 -8.26
N THR A 248 -4.01 17.73 -7.93
CA THR A 248 -2.86 17.82 -8.84
C THR A 248 -2.15 16.48 -8.99
N TRP A 249 -1.54 16.29 -10.16
CA TRP A 249 -0.67 15.19 -10.48
C TRP A 249 0.80 15.63 -10.47
N LYS A 250 1.67 14.71 -10.05
CA LYS A 250 3.12 14.83 -10.11
C LYS A 250 3.70 13.57 -10.75
N GLN A 251 4.60 13.73 -11.72
CA GLN A 251 5.39 12.60 -12.21
C GLN A 251 6.47 12.28 -11.19
N GLU A 252 6.51 11.03 -10.76
CA GLU A 252 7.53 10.50 -9.86
C GLU A 252 8.68 9.88 -10.65
N ILE A 253 9.68 9.36 -9.92
CA ILE A 253 10.76 8.59 -10.56
C ILE A 253 10.15 7.36 -11.24
N GLU A 254 10.58 7.06 -12.44
CA GLU A 254 10.12 5.94 -13.23
C GLU A 254 10.43 4.60 -12.53
N PHE A 255 9.68 3.57 -12.86
CA PHE A 255 9.93 2.24 -12.34
C PHE A 255 11.27 1.71 -12.85
N GLU A 256 12.19 1.36 -11.95
CA GLU A 256 13.56 0.93 -12.29
C GLU A 256 13.63 -0.49 -12.89
N GLY A 257 12.57 -1.29 -12.76
CA GLY A 257 12.50 -2.62 -13.36
C GLY A 257 11.99 -2.59 -14.81
N THR A 258 11.69 -3.75 -15.34
CA THR A 258 11.17 -3.86 -16.71
C THR A 258 9.73 -3.36 -16.80
N ASN A 259 9.45 -2.45 -17.74
CA ASN A 259 8.11 -1.92 -18.01
C ASN A 259 7.12 -3.03 -18.37
N ARG A 260 5.87 -2.90 -17.93
CA ARG A 260 4.88 -3.97 -17.98
C ARG A 260 3.45 -3.49 -17.89
N ARG A 261 2.51 -4.39 -18.13
CA ARG A 261 1.08 -4.24 -17.91
C ARG A 261 0.57 -5.33 -16.98
N PHE A 262 -0.58 -5.10 -16.33
CA PHE A 262 -1.23 -6.02 -15.41
C PHE A 262 -0.36 -6.51 -14.25
N PRO A 263 0.49 -5.67 -13.67
CA PRO A 263 1.15 -6.01 -12.42
C PRO A 263 0.16 -5.99 -11.26
N VAL A 264 0.55 -6.55 -10.12
CA VAL A 264 -0.09 -6.34 -8.83
C VAL A 264 0.60 -5.19 -8.11
N ALA A 265 -0.18 -4.34 -7.44
CA ALA A 265 0.34 -3.34 -6.53
C ALA A 265 -0.54 -3.19 -5.29
N PHE A 266 0.07 -2.91 -4.16
CA PHE A 266 -0.59 -2.57 -2.90
C PHE A 266 0.37 -1.78 -2.01
N ALA A 267 -0.13 -1.21 -0.93
CA ALA A 267 0.70 -0.52 0.06
C ALA A 267 0.62 -1.23 1.42
N ILE A 268 1.76 -1.27 2.12
CA ILE A 268 1.85 -1.67 3.53
C ILE A 268 2.55 -0.52 4.25
N HIS A 269 1.88 0.06 5.24
CA HIS A 269 2.33 1.28 5.89
C HIS A 269 2.62 2.39 4.86
N ASN A 270 3.80 3.01 4.92
CA ASN A 270 4.23 4.06 4.01
C ASN A 270 5.12 3.56 2.85
N ARG A 271 4.93 2.32 2.40
CA ARG A 271 5.66 1.71 1.29
C ARG A 271 4.69 1.13 0.27
N GLY A 272 4.96 1.38 -1.02
CA GLY A 272 4.30 0.70 -2.12
C GLY A 272 5.01 -0.61 -2.44
N TYR A 273 4.25 -1.60 -2.84
CA TYR A 273 4.78 -2.89 -3.31
C TYR A 273 4.19 -3.19 -4.66
N PHE A 274 5.02 -3.73 -5.55
CA PHE A 274 4.70 -3.89 -6.95
C PHE A 274 5.41 -5.12 -7.52
N GLY A 275 4.70 -5.92 -8.33
CA GLY A 275 5.31 -7.11 -8.93
C GLY A 275 4.41 -7.81 -9.92
N THR A 276 4.90 -8.91 -10.47
CA THR A 276 4.23 -9.68 -11.53
C THR A 276 3.95 -8.85 -12.79
N GLY A 277 2.98 -9.25 -13.62
CA GLY A 277 2.68 -8.55 -14.87
C GLY A 277 3.41 -9.12 -16.08
N THR A 278 3.24 -8.46 -17.23
CA THR A 278 3.80 -8.94 -18.51
C THR A 278 4.08 -7.79 -19.48
N ASN A 279 5.05 -7.96 -20.33
CA ASN A 279 5.23 -7.19 -21.59
C ASN A 279 5.29 -8.11 -22.81
N GLY A 280 4.78 -9.32 -22.66
CA GLY A 280 4.94 -10.49 -23.53
C GLY A 280 5.73 -11.59 -22.85
N ILE A 281 6.56 -11.24 -21.86
CA ILE A 281 7.22 -12.15 -20.92
C ILE A 281 6.55 -11.95 -19.57
N ASN A 282 6.15 -13.04 -18.91
CA ASN A 282 5.50 -12.96 -17.60
C ASN A 282 6.55 -12.85 -16.49
N PHE A 283 6.38 -11.89 -15.58
CA PHE A 283 7.30 -11.59 -14.51
C PHE A 283 6.85 -12.20 -13.18
N ASN A 284 7.83 -12.45 -12.29
CA ASN A 284 7.64 -12.80 -10.89
C ASN A 284 8.54 -11.98 -9.95
N ASP A 285 9.25 -10.97 -10.47
CA ASP A 285 9.98 -10.02 -9.65
C ASP A 285 9.04 -9.21 -8.76
N PHE A 286 9.57 -8.73 -7.65
CA PHE A 286 8.81 -7.96 -6.66
C PHE A 286 9.67 -6.79 -6.17
N TRP A 287 9.03 -5.64 -5.99
CA TRP A 287 9.71 -4.38 -5.73
C TRP A 287 8.99 -3.59 -4.65
N GLN A 288 9.76 -2.84 -3.89
CA GLN A 288 9.27 -1.86 -2.93
C GLN A 288 9.52 -0.47 -3.48
N PHE A 289 8.50 0.38 -3.45
CA PHE A 289 8.56 1.80 -3.75
C PHE A 289 8.63 2.61 -2.47
N ASN A 290 9.60 3.52 -2.38
CA ASN A 290 9.75 4.47 -1.30
C ASN A 290 9.41 5.85 -1.85
N PRO A 291 8.26 6.45 -1.51
CA PRO A 291 8.01 7.83 -1.89
C PRO A 291 9.05 8.72 -1.21
N THR A 292 9.73 9.57 -1.98
CA THR A 292 10.54 10.62 -1.39
C THR A 292 9.65 11.81 -1.15
N ASP A 293 9.31 12.07 0.06
CA ASP A 293 9.08 13.44 0.45
C ASP A 293 10.42 14.17 0.43
N ASN A 294 10.59 15.09 -0.52
CA ASN A 294 11.68 16.09 -0.51
C ASN A 294 11.53 17.11 0.64
N THR A 295 10.68 16.83 1.56
CA THR A 295 10.70 17.48 2.85
C THR A 295 11.66 16.69 3.72
N ILE A 296 12.82 17.28 4.02
CA ILE A 296 13.50 17.07 5.30
C ILE A 296 12.52 17.60 6.37
N GLY A 297 11.32 17.07 6.35
CA GLY A 297 10.24 17.25 7.29
C GLY A 297 10.07 15.89 7.93
N ILE A 298 10.26 15.83 9.19
CA ILE A 298 9.88 14.74 10.08
C ILE A 298 8.51 14.27 9.58
N SER A 299 8.44 13.08 8.98
CA SER A 299 7.18 12.43 8.66
C SER A 299 6.39 12.40 9.97
N GLU A 300 5.32 13.18 10.07
CA GLU A 300 4.34 12.98 11.12
C GLU A 300 3.70 11.63 10.83
N HIS A 301 4.32 10.60 11.35
CA HIS A 301 3.85 9.23 11.22
C HIS A 301 2.49 9.11 11.89
N SER A 302 1.55 8.76 11.04
CA SER A 302 0.33 7.97 11.30
C SER A 302 -0.27 8.03 12.71
N LEU A 303 -1.47 8.30 12.74
CA LEU A 303 -2.62 8.14 13.62
C LEU A 303 -2.58 7.03 14.72
N GLU A 304 -1.48 6.31 14.87
CA GLU A 304 -1.34 5.27 15.90
C GLU A 304 -0.90 5.82 17.26
N PHE A 305 -0.19 6.96 17.28
CA PHE A 305 0.24 7.59 18.51
C PHE A 305 -0.11 9.06 18.52
N ASN A 306 -0.69 9.50 19.63
CA ASN A 306 -0.97 10.90 19.90
C ASN A 306 -0.11 11.36 21.06
N VAL A 307 0.77 12.35 20.82
CA VAL A 307 1.73 12.88 21.79
C VAL A 307 1.33 14.28 22.18
N PHE A 308 0.93 14.47 23.44
CA PHE A 308 0.41 15.74 23.95
C PHE A 308 0.72 15.95 25.44
N PRO A 309 0.80 17.22 25.91
CA PRO A 309 0.86 18.43 25.11
C PRO A 309 2.20 18.55 24.37
N ASN A 310 2.19 19.25 23.22
CA ASN A 310 3.41 19.65 22.53
C ASN A 310 3.18 21.04 21.93
N PRO A 311 3.83 22.09 22.44
CA PRO A 311 4.91 22.10 23.43
C PRO A 311 4.52 21.55 24.81
N ALA A 312 5.50 20.94 25.51
CA ALA A 312 5.36 20.32 26.82
C ALA A 312 6.19 21.04 27.87
N ASN A 313 5.70 21.01 29.10
CA ASN A 313 6.43 21.54 30.27
C ASN A 313 7.04 20.40 31.11
N GLU A 314 6.30 19.89 32.10
CA GLU A 314 6.80 18.90 33.05
C GLU A 314 6.65 17.46 32.57
N PHE A 315 5.70 17.22 31.69
CA PHE A 315 5.41 15.89 31.17
C PHE A 315 4.86 15.94 29.73
N VAL A 316 4.93 14.79 29.04
CA VAL A 316 4.24 14.52 27.79
C VAL A 316 3.49 13.20 27.91
N SER A 317 2.30 13.12 27.39
CA SER A 317 1.52 11.88 27.34
C SER A 317 1.55 11.30 25.92
N VAL A 318 1.72 10.00 25.85
CA VAL A 318 1.67 9.22 24.61
C VAL A 318 0.45 8.31 24.67
N LYS A 319 -0.48 8.51 23.76
CA LYS A 319 -1.68 7.69 23.60
C LYS A 319 -1.55 6.86 22.34
N SER A 320 -1.59 5.52 22.47
CA SER A 320 -1.73 4.60 21.32
C SER A 320 -3.21 4.40 20.99
N LEU A 321 -3.55 4.36 19.71
CA LEU A 321 -4.90 4.07 19.23
C LEU A 321 -5.12 2.57 19.02
N SER A 322 -4.03 1.80 18.86
CA SER A 322 -4.04 0.33 18.80
C SER A 322 -2.85 -0.22 19.58
N PHE A 323 -3.10 -0.81 20.75
CA PHE A 323 -2.05 -1.36 21.61
C PHE A 323 -2.04 -2.89 21.50
N ASP A 324 -1.45 -3.39 20.39
CA ASP A 324 -1.38 -4.84 20.13
C ASP A 324 0.05 -5.40 20.18
N SER A 325 1.08 -4.58 20.42
CA SER A 325 2.47 -5.01 20.46
C SER A 325 3.01 -5.11 21.88
N LYS A 326 3.75 -6.20 22.17
CA LYS A 326 4.31 -6.49 23.50
C LYS A 326 5.68 -5.84 23.77
N ASP A 327 6.33 -5.23 22.77
CA ASP A 327 7.72 -4.76 22.87
C ASP A 327 7.91 -3.30 22.41
N LEU A 328 6.90 -2.44 22.62
CA LEU A 328 7.01 -1.02 22.30
C LEU A 328 7.96 -0.32 23.28
N THR A 329 8.93 0.41 22.73
CA THR A 329 9.87 1.24 23.48
C THR A 329 9.79 2.69 23.04
N LEU A 330 9.83 3.62 23.98
CA LEU A 330 9.89 5.07 23.77
C LEU A 330 11.28 5.57 24.09
N THR A 331 11.83 6.37 23.17
CA THR A 331 13.13 7.03 23.36
C THR A 331 12.99 8.52 23.05
N ILE A 332 13.54 9.40 23.91
CA ILE A 332 13.66 10.82 23.63
C ILE A 332 15.14 11.14 23.36
N ARG A 333 15.43 11.75 22.22
CA ARG A 333 16.79 12.16 21.83
C ARG A 333 16.89 13.67 21.65
N ASN A 334 18.06 14.23 21.96
CA ASN A 334 18.33 15.64 21.67
C ASN A 334 18.66 15.83 20.16
N ILE A 335 18.90 17.08 19.75
CA ILE A 335 19.20 17.44 18.35
C ILE A 335 20.54 16.83 17.84
N GLU A 336 21.42 16.38 18.74
CA GLU A 336 22.67 15.70 18.42
C GLU A 336 22.51 14.18 18.32
N GLY A 337 21.26 13.67 18.49
CA GLY A 337 20.94 12.24 18.47
C GLY A 337 21.24 11.50 19.76
N ARG A 338 21.71 12.18 20.81
CA ARG A 338 22.01 11.57 22.11
C ARG A 338 20.71 11.19 22.81
N GLU A 339 20.64 9.99 23.34
CA GLU A 339 19.54 9.50 24.15
C GLU A 339 19.46 10.23 25.48
N MET A 340 18.30 10.79 25.78
CA MET A 340 18.02 11.58 26.97
C MET A 340 17.02 10.89 27.90
N HIS A 341 16.14 10.04 27.33
CA HIS A 341 15.18 9.22 28.08
C HIS A 341 14.86 7.96 27.28
N HIS A 342 14.64 6.85 27.97
CA HIS A 342 14.25 5.57 27.36
C HIS A 342 13.37 4.80 28.32
N GLU A 343 12.21 4.34 27.85
CA GLU A 343 11.35 3.46 28.63
C GLU A 343 10.47 2.57 27.75
N LYS A 344 9.92 1.50 28.34
CA LYS A 344 8.96 0.62 27.66
C LYS A 344 7.55 1.17 27.78
N LEU A 345 6.79 1.16 26.67
CA LEU A 345 5.38 1.51 26.70
C LEU A 345 4.57 0.28 27.15
N ASN A 346 3.85 0.43 28.26
CA ASN A 346 3.11 -0.70 28.87
C ASN A 346 1.59 -0.49 28.88
N THR A 347 1.11 0.67 28.45
CA THR A 347 -0.31 1.06 28.49
C THR A 347 -0.69 1.91 27.28
N ASN A 348 -1.98 1.89 26.92
CA ASN A 348 -2.52 2.69 25.79
C ASN A 348 -2.38 4.21 26.00
N LEU A 349 -2.17 4.66 27.24
CA LEU A 349 -1.91 6.05 27.58
C LEU A 349 -0.84 6.07 28.66
N GLN A 350 0.35 6.53 28.31
CA GLN A 350 1.48 6.62 29.23
C GLN A 350 1.98 8.06 29.31
N THR A 351 2.27 8.52 30.52
CA THR A 351 2.77 9.87 30.80
C THR A 351 4.26 9.81 31.13
N ILE A 352 5.06 10.54 30.37
CA ILE A 352 6.52 10.57 30.43
C ILE A 352 6.95 11.85 31.14
N PRO A 353 7.71 11.79 32.25
CA PRO A 353 8.23 12.96 32.91
C PRO A 353 9.37 13.60 32.13
N LEU A 354 9.39 14.93 32.06
CA LEU A 354 10.37 15.72 31.34
C LEU A 354 11.20 16.66 32.25
N PHE A 355 11.10 16.53 33.57
CA PHE A 355 11.74 17.51 34.49
C PHE A 355 13.26 17.49 34.42
N GLU A 356 13.87 16.36 34.04
CA GLU A 356 15.31 16.25 33.89
C GLU A 356 15.84 16.78 32.56
N LEU A 357 14.92 17.08 31.60
CA LEU A 357 15.29 17.60 30.30
C LEU A 357 15.36 19.12 30.32
N PRO A 358 16.47 19.74 29.88
CA PRO A 358 16.56 21.18 29.64
C PRO A 358 15.51 21.66 28.65
N LYS A 359 15.18 22.96 28.69
CA LYS A 359 14.34 23.57 27.64
C LYS A 359 15.00 23.41 26.28
N GLY A 360 14.24 23.01 25.28
CA GLY A 360 14.81 22.78 23.98
C GLY A 360 13.94 21.92 23.03
N VAL A 361 14.53 21.52 21.92
CA VAL A 361 13.93 20.66 20.91
C VAL A 361 14.49 19.25 21.04
N TYR A 362 13.60 18.29 21.05
CA TYR A 362 13.87 16.86 21.15
C TYR A 362 13.14 16.09 20.06
N PHE A 363 13.52 14.83 19.87
CA PHE A 363 12.83 13.85 19.03
C PHE A 363 12.34 12.72 19.92
N LEU A 364 11.02 12.55 20.00
CA LEU A 364 10.39 11.41 20.63
C LEU A 364 10.22 10.33 19.58
N GLN A 365 10.73 9.15 19.85
CA GLN A 365 10.74 7.99 18.97
C GLN A 365 10.05 6.83 19.68
N ILE A 366 9.23 6.06 18.94
CA ILE A 366 8.65 4.81 19.44
C ILE A 366 9.08 3.70 18.46
N ALA A 367 9.56 2.60 19.03
CA ALA A 367 10.01 1.45 18.25
C ALA A 367 9.32 0.16 18.75
N ASP A 368 9.11 -0.78 17.82
CA ASP A 368 8.72 -2.15 18.09
C ASP A 368 9.94 -3.04 17.89
N GLY A 369 10.51 -3.56 18.98
CA GLY A 369 11.82 -4.17 18.96
C GLY A 369 12.88 -3.21 18.42
N ASN A 370 13.51 -3.56 17.30
CA ASN A 370 14.53 -2.73 16.63
C ASN A 370 13.96 -1.82 15.52
N HIS A 371 12.64 -1.81 15.28
CA HIS A 371 12.03 -1.05 14.20
C HIS A 371 11.39 0.23 14.71
N LEU A 372 11.88 1.39 14.23
CA LEU A 372 11.27 2.68 14.50
C LEU A 372 9.89 2.75 13.79
N ILE A 373 8.81 2.91 14.57
CA ILE A 373 7.42 2.94 14.07
C ILE A 373 6.77 4.32 14.19
N TYR A 374 7.32 5.20 15.03
CA TYR A 374 6.80 6.56 15.20
C TYR A 374 7.93 7.50 15.61
N GLN A 375 7.90 8.73 15.08
CA GLN A 375 8.79 9.81 15.51
C GLN A 375 8.08 11.15 15.44
N GLN A 376 8.24 11.96 16.49
CA GLN A 376 7.70 13.32 16.54
C GLN A 376 8.70 14.29 17.15
N LYS A 377 8.72 15.52 16.64
CA LYS A 377 9.42 16.64 17.29
C LYS A 377 8.68 16.99 18.58
N LEU A 378 9.41 17.04 19.70
CA LEU A 378 8.94 17.46 21.01
C LEU A 378 9.62 18.77 21.41
N ILE A 379 8.82 19.76 21.79
CA ILE A 379 9.32 21.06 22.26
C ILE A 379 9.12 21.10 23.77
N LYS A 380 10.22 21.17 24.56
CA LYS A 380 10.23 21.37 26.01
C LYS A 380 10.34 22.86 26.32
N GLN A 381 9.36 23.39 27.02
CA GLN A 381 9.31 24.80 27.49
C GLN A 381 9.82 24.99 28.91
#